data_826b97cbbc594b4cda0092954c4655cd
#
_entry.id   826b97cbbc594b4cda0092954c4655cd
#
_cell.length_a   1.000
_cell.length_b   1.000
_cell.length_c   1.000
_cell.angle_alpha   90.00
_cell.angle_beta   90.00
_cell.angle_gamma   90.00
#
_symmetry.space_group_name_H-M   'P 1'
#
loop_
_entity.id
_entity.type
_entity.pdbx_description
1 polymer ?
#
loop_
_entity_poly.entity_id
_entity_poly.type
_entity_poly.pdbx_seq_one_letter_code
_entity_poly.pdbx_strand_id
1 'polypeptide(L)'
;MSLADPRSARQFRFVRRTYADGVASLVYAFDDGPEMVERIVFPDAPAIGDERRAAFEAALDILHLVAGVSYYKAGVPPAIAVETRALDAETADFLDALYVHGLGEFAYHNKLDLRGRISFRRPRESEDPAPSLDEGSRFRRNDDATRRTLVPIGGGKDSLVSVELLKSANEPATAVWIGNSPLIAACAARTALPTLNIGREISPVLFEYNKAGAYNGHIPVTAINSAILAVAAVLYGFDTIAFSNERSASSATLEYDGQPVNHQWSKGWEFEQRFHALL
;
A
#
# COMPACT_ATOMS: atom_id res chain seq x y z
N MET A 1 -16.86 -26.41 7.03
CA MET A 1 -17.87 -25.41 6.66
C MET A 1 -17.36 -24.67 5.43
N SER A 2 -18.13 -24.57 4.36
CA SER A 2 -17.75 -23.73 3.23
C SER A 2 -17.88 -22.26 3.65
N LEU A 3 -16.93 -21.42 3.21
CA LEU A 3 -17.04 -19.98 3.42
C LEU A 3 -18.29 -19.43 2.72
N ALA A 4 -18.96 -18.45 3.33
CA ALA A 4 -20.00 -17.69 2.66
C ALA A 4 -19.42 -16.91 1.48
N ASP A 5 -20.21 -16.73 0.41
CA ASP A 5 -19.80 -15.92 -0.72
C ASP A 5 -19.55 -14.47 -0.28
N PRO A 6 -18.32 -13.92 -0.40
CA PRO A 6 -18.01 -12.59 0.09
C PRO A 6 -18.76 -11.49 -0.66
N ARG A 7 -19.30 -11.78 -1.86
CA ARG A 7 -20.13 -10.83 -2.62
C ARG A 7 -21.48 -10.53 -1.96
N SER A 8 -21.91 -11.37 -1.01
CA SER A 8 -23.09 -11.14 -0.19
C SER A 8 -22.80 -10.37 1.11
N ALA A 9 -21.52 -10.07 1.39
CA ALA A 9 -21.13 -9.33 2.57
C ALA A 9 -21.69 -7.90 2.55
N ARG A 10 -22.03 -7.40 3.72
CA ARG A 10 -22.55 -6.04 3.91
C ARG A 10 -21.46 -5.03 4.27
N GLN A 11 -20.37 -5.51 4.87
CA GLN A 11 -19.31 -4.67 5.39
C GLN A 11 -17.94 -5.33 5.18
N PHE A 12 -16.94 -4.51 4.86
CA PHE A 12 -15.53 -4.85 4.95
C PHE A 12 -14.93 -4.15 6.16
N ARG A 13 -14.18 -4.88 6.98
CA ARG A 13 -13.64 -4.42 8.25
C ARG A 13 -12.12 -4.44 8.22
N PHE A 14 -11.51 -3.31 8.58
CA PHE A 14 -10.12 -3.20 8.97
C PHE A 14 -10.06 -3.45 10.47
N VAL A 15 -9.81 -4.71 10.87
CA VAL A 15 -10.04 -5.16 12.26
C VAL A 15 -8.93 -4.68 13.19
N ARG A 16 -7.68 -4.98 12.84
CA ARG A 16 -6.50 -4.57 13.62
C ARG A 16 -5.23 -4.73 12.81
N ARG A 17 -4.18 -4.07 13.30
CA ARG A 17 -2.81 -4.28 12.84
C ARG A 17 -1.90 -4.45 14.05
N THR A 18 -0.84 -5.24 13.91
CA THR A 18 0.17 -5.42 14.95
C THR A 18 1.56 -5.48 14.32
N TYR A 19 2.58 -5.16 15.12
CA TYR A 19 3.96 -5.35 14.73
C TYR A 19 4.76 -5.99 15.87
N ALA A 20 5.41 -7.11 15.58
CA ALA A 20 6.27 -7.80 16.52
C ALA A 20 7.36 -8.57 15.76
N ASP A 21 8.57 -8.58 16.27
CA ASP A 21 9.69 -9.38 15.76
C ASP A 21 9.92 -9.23 14.24
N GLY A 22 9.85 -8.00 13.75
CA GLY A 22 10.04 -7.72 12.32
C GLY A 22 8.84 -8.08 11.43
N VAL A 23 7.70 -8.46 12.00
CA VAL A 23 6.50 -8.84 11.24
C VAL A 23 5.35 -7.89 11.52
N ALA A 24 4.85 -7.22 10.47
CA ALA A 24 3.57 -6.55 10.52
C ALA A 24 2.45 -7.53 10.13
N SER A 25 1.42 -7.65 10.96
CA SER A 25 0.23 -8.45 10.70
C SER A 25 -0.97 -7.52 10.52
N LEU A 26 -1.60 -7.59 9.35
CA LEU A 26 -2.71 -6.74 8.91
C LEU A 26 -3.96 -7.61 8.82
N VAL A 27 -5.00 -7.29 9.58
CA VAL A 27 -6.16 -8.15 9.76
C VAL A 27 -7.42 -7.51 9.21
N TYR A 28 -8.12 -8.26 8.36
CA TYR A 28 -9.33 -7.88 7.68
C TYR A 28 -10.43 -8.93 7.88
N ALA A 29 -11.69 -8.54 7.73
CA ALA A 29 -12.81 -9.47 7.70
C ALA A 29 -13.97 -8.93 6.85
N PHE A 30 -14.81 -9.84 6.36
CA PHE A 30 -16.14 -9.52 5.85
C PHE A 30 -17.16 -9.84 6.94
N ASP A 31 -17.98 -8.87 7.32
CA ASP A 31 -18.96 -8.98 8.40
C ASP A 31 -18.34 -9.63 9.67
N ASP A 32 -18.97 -10.64 10.25
CA ASP A 32 -18.45 -11.45 11.36
C ASP A 32 -17.76 -12.74 10.87
N GLY A 33 -17.34 -12.77 9.61
CA GLY A 33 -16.67 -13.91 8.99
C GLY A 33 -15.21 -14.10 9.49
N PRO A 34 -14.53 -15.12 8.92
CA PRO A 34 -13.16 -15.42 9.33
C PRO A 34 -12.18 -14.29 9.02
N GLU A 35 -11.26 -14.08 9.93
CA GLU A 35 -10.20 -13.09 9.75
C GLU A 35 -9.22 -13.48 8.65
N MET A 36 -8.90 -12.51 7.81
CA MET A 36 -7.86 -12.60 6.80
C MET A 36 -6.62 -11.86 7.30
N VAL A 37 -5.53 -12.57 7.48
CA VAL A 37 -4.27 -12.00 8.01
C VAL A 37 -3.24 -11.94 6.89
N GLU A 38 -2.83 -10.74 6.51
CA GLU A 38 -1.68 -10.49 5.66
C GLU A 38 -0.46 -10.22 6.55
N ARG A 39 0.70 -10.81 6.20
CA ARG A 39 1.94 -10.61 6.93
C ARG A 39 2.98 -9.97 6.03
N ILE A 40 3.60 -8.92 6.54
CA ILE A 40 4.75 -8.28 5.90
C ILE A 40 5.96 -8.53 6.79
N VAL A 41 6.97 -9.19 6.23
CA VAL A 41 8.17 -9.62 6.97
C VAL A 41 9.33 -8.70 6.62
N PHE A 42 9.83 -7.97 7.60
CA PHE A 42 10.98 -7.08 7.52
C PHE A 42 12.20 -7.81 8.10
N PRO A 43 13.14 -8.28 7.26
CA PRO A 43 14.27 -9.08 7.72
C PRO A 43 15.24 -8.22 8.56
N ASP A 44 15.82 -8.82 9.58
CA ASP A 44 16.81 -8.17 10.47
C ASP A 44 16.35 -6.79 10.97
N ALA A 45 15.05 -6.66 11.24
CA ALA A 45 14.42 -5.41 11.62
C ALA A 45 15.04 -4.83 12.90
N PRO A 46 15.54 -3.58 12.87
CA PRO A 46 16.07 -2.95 14.06
C PRO A 46 14.98 -2.63 15.08
N ALA A 47 15.35 -2.44 16.33
CA ALA A 47 14.43 -1.89 17.31
C ALA A 47 14.03 -0.46 16.92
N ILE A 48 12.77 -0.13 17.11
CA ILE A 48 12.23 1.20 16.80
C ILE A 48 12.54 2.12 17.97
N GLY A 49 13.39 3.14 17.74
CA GLY A 49 13.65 4.20 18.71
C GLY A 49 12.41 5.08 18.94
N ASP A 50 12.34 5.71 20.10
CA ASP A 50 11.19 6.53 20.48
C ASP A 50 10.96 7.70 19.52
N GLU A 51 12.03 8.25 18.94
CA GLU A 51 11.98 9.35 17.96
C GLU A 51 11.32 8.98 16.64
N ARG A 52 11.25 7.69 16.30
CA ARG A 52 10.64 7.20 15.06
C ARG A 52 9.31 6.48 15.30
N ARG A 53 8.97 6.21 16.55
CA ARG A 53 7.81 5.39 16.89
C ARG A 53 6.51 5.97 16.31
N ALA A 54 6.27 7.27 16.46
CA ALA A 54 5.07 7.91 15.94
C ALA A 54 4.97 7.79 14.41
N ALA A 55 6.05 8.08 13.68
CA ALA A 55 6.10 7.95 12.23
C ALA A 55 5.94 6.49 11.78
N PHE A 56 6.52 5.54 12.51
CA PHE A 56 6.36 4.12 12.23
C PHE A 56 4.90 3.67 12.38
N GLU A 57 4.25 4.07 13.47
CA GLU A 57 2.84 3.72 13.70
C GLU A 57 1.93 4.34 12.63
N ALA A 58 2.18 5.60 12.24
CA ALA A 58 1.44 6.24 11.15
C ALA A 58 1.64 5.53 9.80
N ALA A 59 2.88 5.19 9.45
CA ALA A 59 3.17 4.44 8.23
C ALA A 59 2.52 3.04 8.24
N LEU A 60 2.49 2.38 9.39
CA LEU A 60 1.84 1.07 9.56
C LEU A 60 0.31 1.17 9.44
N ASP A 61 -0.30 2.26 9.92
CA ASP A 61 -1.73 2.54 9.70
C ASP A 61 -2.04 2.70 8.21
N ILE A 62 -1.26 3.51 7.50
CA ILE A 62 -1.42 3.70 6.06
C ILE A 62 -1.22 2.38 5.31
N LEU A 63 -0.22 1.58 5.68
CA LEU A 63 -0.01 0.26 5.09
C LEU A 63 -1.24 -0.64 5.27
N HIS A 64 -1.82 -0.69 6.48
CA HIS A 64 -3.03 -1.49 6.75
C HIS A 64 -4.18 -1.07 5.84
N LEU A 65 -4.43 0.23 5.71
CA LEU A 65 -5.53 0.77 4.91
C LEU A 65 -5.31 0.56 3.39
N VAL A 66 -4.09 0.75 2.91
CA VAL A 66 -3.74 0.59 1.49
C VAL A 66 -3.76 -0.90 1.08
N ALA A 67 -3.17 -1.79 1.88
CA ALA A 67 -3.09 -3.22 1.56
C ALA A 67 -4.47 -3.90 1.57
N GLY A 68 -5.43 -3.36 2.35
CA GLY A 68 -6.81 -3.84 2.43
C GLY A 68 -7.53 -3.93 1.07
N VAL A 69 -7.10 -3.14 0.08
CA VAL A 69 -7.65 -3.20 -1.29
C VAL A 69 -7.57 -4.61 -1.89
N SER A 70 -6.54 -5.38 -1.54
CA SER A 70 -6.35 -6.77 -1.99
C SER A 70 -7.48 -7.71 -1.53
N TYR A 71 -8.07 -7.40 -0.40
CA TYR A 71 -9.14 -8.17 0.25
C TYR A 71 -10.52 -7.61 -0.06
N TYR A 72 -10.69 -6.29 0.04
CA TYR A 72 -11.94 -5.60 -0.25
C TYR A 72 -12.53 -6.00 -1.61
N LYS A 73 -11.69 -6.11 -2.65
CA LYS A 73 -12.12 -6.47 -3.99
C LYS A 73 -12.87 -7.81 -4.08
N ALA A 74 -12.63 -8.73 -3.14
CA ALA A 74 -13.23 -10.05 -3.19
C ALA A 74 -14.77 -10.03 -3.04
N GLY A 75 -15.31 -9.06 -2.32
CA GLY A 75 -16.75 -8.90 -2.10
C GLY A 75 -17.33 -7.57 -2.57
N VAL A 76 -16.54 -6.51 -2.53
CA VAL A 76 -16.97 -5.12 -2.82
C VAL A 76 -18.21 -4.73 -2.00
N PRO A 77 -18.22 -4.94 -0.68
CA PRO A 77 -19.39 -4.63 0.14
C PRO A 77 -19.65 -3.12 0.20
N PRO A 78 -20.91 -2.71 0.44
CA PRO A 78 -21.30 -1.29 0.42
C PRO A 78 -20.78 -0.49 1.62
N ALA A 79 -20.41 -1.15 2.72
CA ALA A 79 -19.89 -0.48 3.91
C ALA A 79 -18.43 -0.85 4.17
N ILE A 80 -17.66 0.13 4.63
CA ILE A 80 -16.28 -0.03 5.07
C ILE A 80 -16.19 0.46 6.51
N ALA A 81 -15.64 -0.38 7.40
CA ALA A 81 -15.38 -0.02 8.79
C ALA A 81 -13.88 -0.06 9.08
N VAL A 82 -13.37 1.04 9.59
CA VAL A 82 -12.00 1.14 10.12
C VAL A 82 -12.08 1.12 11.63
N GLU A 83 -11.66 0.01 12.26
CA GLU A 83 -11.77 -0.20 13.70
C GLU A 83 -10.53 0.29 14.46
N THR A 84 -9.41 0.47 13.73
CA THR A 84 -8.12 0.80 14.32
C THR A 84 -7.98 2.26 14.71
N ARG A 85 -8.64 3.18 13.98
CA ARG A 85 -8.57 4.63 14.21
C ARG A 85 -9.71 5.38 13.50
N ALA A 86 -9.98 6.60 13.95
CA ALA A 86 -10.74 7.54 13.14
C ALA A 86 -9.86 8.06 11.97
N LEU A 87 -10.45 8.24 10.82
CA LEU A 87 -9.76 8.81 9.67
C LEU A 87 -10.04 10.31 9.59
N ASP A 88 -8.99 11.09 9.31
CA ASP A 88 -9.13 12.47 8.88
C ASP A 88 -9.63 12.55 7.42
N ALA A 89 -10.05 13.72 7.00
CA ALA A 89 -10.65 13.91 5.68
C ALA A 89 -9.65 13.65 4.54
N GLU A 90 -8.38 14.02 4.71
CA GLU A 90 -7.34 13.85 3.70
C GLU A 90 -7.03 12.37 3.47
N THR A 91 -6.84 11.61 4.55
CA THR A 91 -6.66 10.16 4.48
C THR A 91 -7.87 9.47 3.85
N ALA A 92 -9.10 9.85 4.23
CA ALA A 92 -10.31 9.29 3.65
C ALA A 92 -10.43 9.57 2.15
N ASP A 93 -10.15 10.80 1.70
CA ASP A 93 -10.19 11.19 0.28
C ASP A 93 -9.12 10.48 -0.54
N PHE A 94 -7.94 10.28 0.02
CA PHE A 94 -6.90 9.47 -0.62
C PHE A 94 -7.35 8.02 -0.81
N LEU A 95 -7.92 7.39 0.23
CA LEU A 95 -8.38 6.01 0.17
C LEU A 95 -9.56 5.84 -0.79
N ASP A 96 -10.51 6.77 -0.79
CA ASP A 96 -11.61 6.77 -1.77
C ASP A 96 -11.05 6.79 -3.20
N ALA A 97 -10.10 7.69 -3.50
CA ALA A 97 -9.45 7.75 -4.81
C ALA A 97 -8.66 6.47 -5.13
N LEU A 98 -7.88 5.95 -4.18
CA LEU A 98 -7.10 4.72 -4.36
C LEU A 98 -7.99 3.52 -4.69
N TYR A 99 -9.08 3.33 -3.95
CA TYR A 99 -9.95 2.17 -4.13
C TYR A 99 -10.77 2.30 -5.41
N VAL A 100 -11.25 3.49 -5.76
CA VAL A 100 -12.00 3.72 -7.01
C VAL A 100 -11.09 3.58 -8.24
N HIS A 101 -9.99 4.33 -8.28
CA HIS A 101 -9.12 4.37 -9.45
C HIS A 101 -8.19 3.15 -9.54
N GLY A 102 -7.66 2.71 -8.39
CA GLY A 102 -6.77 1.54 -8.33
C GLY A 102 -7.48 0.22 -8.66
N LEU A 103 -8.79 0.13 -8.46
CA LEU A 103 -9.61 -1.00 -8.87
C LEU A 103 -10.36 -0.76 -10.20
N GLY A 104 -10.04 0.28 -10.96
CA GLY A 104 -10.76 0.62 -12.20
C GLY A 104 -10.77 -0.50 -13.24
N GLU A 105 -9.62 -1.11 -13.53
CA GLU A 105 -9.55 -2.26 -14.45
C GLU A 105 -10.27 -3.49 -13.89
N PHE A 106 -10.15 -3.76 -12.59
CA PHE A 106 -10.92 -4.80 -11.91
C PHE A 106 -12.42 -4.56 -12.08
N ALA A 107 -12.89 -3.34 -11.88
CA ALA A 107 -14.29 -2.96 -12.02
C ALA A 107 -14.80 -3.20 -13.46
N TYR A 108 -14.01 -2.79 -14.45
CA TYR A 108 -14.29 -3.04 -15.87
C TYR A 108 -14.50 -4.51 -16.16
N HIS A 109 -13.58 -5.38 -15.75
CA HIS A 109 -13.66 -6.81 -16.01
C HIS A 109 -14.81 -7.50 -15.28
N ASN A 110 -15.17 -7.02 -14.10
CA ASN A 110 -16.27 -7.58 -13.29
C ASN A 110 -17.62 -6.87 -13.52
N LYS A 111 -17.69 -5.88 -14.43
CA LYS A 111 -18.89 -5.09 -14.75
C LYS A 111 -19.48 -4.40 -13.51
N LEU A 112 -18.61 -3.80 -12.71
CA LEU A 112 -18.95 -3.09 -11.49
C LEU A 112 -18.78 -1.59 -11.68
N ASP A 113 -19.68 -0.80 -11.10
CA ASP A 113 -19.45 0.63 -10.87
C ASP A 113 -19.06 0.82 -9.40
N LEU A 114 -17.85 1.33 -9.16
CA LEU A 114 -17.33 1.59 -7.82
C LEU A 114 -17.57 3.02 -7.35
N ARG A 115 -17.99 3.91 -8.25
CA ARG A 115 -18.24 5.32 -7.94
C ARG A 115 -19.45 5.45 -7.01
N GLY A 116 -19.29 6.21 -5.94
CA GLY A 116 -20.35 6.36 -4.92
C GLY A 116 -20.63 5.11 -4.08
N ARG A 117 -19.94 3.98 -4.35
CA ARG A 117 -20.01 2.76 -3.52
C ARG A 117 -18.91 2.73 -2.46
N ILE A 118 -17.77 3.31 -2.75
CA ILE A 118 -16.62 3.34 -1.84
C ILE A 118 -16.63 4.66 -1.12
N SER A 119 -16.67 4.60 0.21
CA SER A 119 -16.49 5.77 1.06
C SER A 119 -15.86 5.37 2.38
N PHE A 120 -14.70 5.94 2.65
CA PHE A 120 -14.02 5.86 3.95
C PHE A 120 -14.46 6.97 4.91
N ARG A 121 -15.25 7.94 4.44
CA ARG A 121 -15.85 8.96 5.30
C ARG A 121 -17.01 8.35 6.07
N ARG A 122 -17.01 8.51 7.39
CA ARG A 122 -18.21 8.22 8.19
C ARG A 122 -19.36 9.13 7.74
N PRO A 123 -20.63 8.64 7.66
CA PRO A 123 -21.78 9.52 7.64
C PRO A 123 -21.65 10.46 8.84
N ARG A 124 -21.83 11.77 8.63
CA ARG A 124 -21.77 12.77 9.72
C ARG A 124 -22.84 12.46 10.77
N GLU A 125 -22.47 11.74 11.82
CA GLU A 125 -23.13 11.78 13.11
C GLU A 125 -22.17 12.49 14.06
N SER A 126 -22.57 13.70 14.48
CA SER A 126 -21.94 14.61 15.44
C SER A 126 -20.50 15.07 15.15
N GLU A 127 -20.36 16.39 15.20
CA GLU A 127 -19.13 17.17 15.13
C GLU A 127 -18.30 16.99 16.41
N ASP A 128 -17.56 15.90 16.53
CA ASP A 128 -16.37 15.88 17.35
C ASP A 128 -15.17 16.07 16.42
N PRO A 129 -14.38 17.15 16.57
CA PRO A 129 -13.19 17.35 15.77
C PRO A 129 -12.23 16.20 16.08
N ALA A 130 -11.86 15.46 15.01
CA ALA A 130 -10.74 14.52 15.10
C ALA A 130 -9.52 15.27 15.65
N PRO A 131 -8.74 14.69 16.57
CA PRO A 131 -7.51 15.32 17.02
C PRO A 131 -6.63 15.59 15.79
N SER A 132 -6.38 16.87 15.54
CA SER A 132 -5.43 17.31 14.54
C SER A 132 -4.09 16.61 14.80
N LEU A 133 -3.53 15.95 13.80
CA LEU A 133 -2.15 15.51 13.87
C LEU A 133 -1.32 16.75 14.17
N ASP A 134 -0.57 16.69 15.27
CA ASP A 134 0.33 17.76 15.69
C ASP A 134 1.26 18.08 14.52
N GLU A 135 1.23 19.31 14.01
CA GLU A 135 2.09 19.79 12.92
C GLU A 135 3.59 19.69 13.24
N GLY A 136 3.95 19.19 14.43
CA GLY A 136 5.32 18.99 14.91
C GLY A 136 6.06 17.78 14.35
N SER A 137 5.40 16.84 13.66
CA SER A 137 6.03 15.61 13.18
C SER A 137 6.56 15.68 11.73
N ARG A 138 6.89 16.86 11.23
CA ARG A 138 7.73 16.93 10.03
C ARG A 138 9.13 16.51 10.40
N PHE A 139 9.61 15.41 9.85
CA PHE A 139 11.00 14.97 9.97
C PHE A 139 11.94 16.16 9.75
N ARG A 140 12.51 16.72 10.82
CA ARG A 140 13.57 17.70 10.69
C ARG A 140 14.82 16.99 10.20
N ARG A 141 15.16 17.30 8.97
CA ARG A 141 16.38 16.85 8.32
C ARG A 141 17.59 17.27 9.15
N ASN A 142 18.45 16.33 9.48
CA ASN A 142 19.82 16.64 9.85
C ASN A 142 20.56 16.88 8.53
N ASP A 143 20.83 18.14 8.17
CA ASP A 143 21.40 18.53 6.88
C ASP A 143 22.83 18.00 6.63
N ASP A 144 23.48 17.44 7.67
CA ASP A 144 24.84 16.86 7.61
C ASP A 144 24.86 15.32 7.46
N ALA A 145 23.73 14.64 7.49
CA ALA A 145 23.70 13.18 7.34
C ALA A 145 23.68 12.77 5.87
N THR A 146 24.56 11.86 5.47
CA THR A 146 24.55 11.26 4.12
C THR A 146 23.19 10.63 3.85
N ARG A 147 22.49 11.11 2.83
CA ARG A 147 21.17 10.63 2.42
C ARG A 147 21.21 9.13 2.10
N ARG A 148 20.26 8.36 2.63
CA ARG A 148 20.11 6.92 2.37
C ARG A 148 18.86 6.66 1.54
N THR A 149 19.02 6.05 0.37
CA THR A 149 17.95 5.87 -0.61
C THR A 149 17.59 4.40 -0.78
N LEU A 150 16.28 4.05 -0.70
CA LEU A 150 15.74 2.78 -1.17
C LEU A 150 15.43 2.87 -2.66
N VAL A 151 15.87 1.87 -3.45
CA VAL A 151 15.53 1.76 -4.88
C VAL A 151 14.74 0.48 -5.10
N PRO A 152 13.41 0.57 -5.33
CA PRO A 152 12.59 -0.58 -5.62
C PRO A 152 12.98 -1.24 -6.94
N ILE A 153 13.30 -2.55 -6.91
CA ILE A 153 13.60 -3.35 -8.09
C ILE A 153 12.39 -4.18 -8.48
N GLY A 154 11.84 -3.92 -9.66
CA GLY A 154 10.71 -4.66 -10.23
C GLY A 154 11.09 -5.68 -11.31
N GLY A 155 12.40 -5.85 -11.61
CA GLY A 155 12.89 -6.74 -12.68
C GLY A 155 12.84 -6.14 -14.08
N GLY A 156 12.33 -4.91 -14.25
CA GLY A 156 12.33 -4.15 -15.50
C GLY A 156 13.56 -3.25 -15.64
N LYS A 157 13.74 -2.69 -16.84
CA LYS A 157 14.89 -1.83 -17.20
C LYS A 157 14.94 -0.52 -16.39
N ASP A 158 13.78 0.07 -16.06
CA ASP A 158 13.72 1.42 -15.52
C ASP A 158 14.33 1.52 -14.11
N SER A 159 14.11 0.50 -13.27
CA SER A 159 14.75 0.44 -11.96
C SER A 159 16.28 0.33 -12.04
N LEU A 160 16.81 -0.34 -13.09
CA LEU A 160 18.26 -0.42 -13.32
C LEU A 160 18.83 0.93 -13.76
N VAL A 161 18.08 1.70 -14.57
CA VAL A 161 18.48 3.07 -14.93
C VAL A 161 18.56 3.95 -13.68
N SER A 162 17.58 3.89 -12.80
CA SER A 162 17.60 4.65 -11.53
C SER A 162 18.79 4.26 -10.65
N VAL A 163 19.13 2.96 -10.59
CA VAL A 163 20.32 2.48 -9.88
C VAL A 163 21.60 3.10 -10.46
N GLU A 164 21.77 3.09 -11.78
CA GLU A 164 22.98 3.64 -12.42
C GLU A 164 23.07 5.17 -12.27
N LEU A 165 21.94 5.88 -12.28
CA LEU A 165 21.91 7.32 -12.01
C LEU A 165 22.35 7.64 -10.58
N LEU A 166 21.85 6.91 -9.58
CA LEU A 166 22.24 7.09 -8.18
C LEU A 166 23.73 6.78 -7.96
N LYS A 167 24.24 5.71 -8.56
CA LYS A 167 25.69 5.40 -8.54
C LYS A 167 26.52 6.52 -9.16
N SER A 168 26.09 7.04 -10.32
CA SER A 168 26.79 8.14 -11.01
C SER A 168 26.80 9.42 -10.19
N ALA A 169 25.77 9.63 -9.36
CA ALA A 169 25.68 10.74 -8.43
C ALA A 169 26.39 10.50 -7.08
N ASN A 170 26.99 9.32 -6.89
CA ASN A 170 27.59 8.86 -5.62
C ASN A 170 26.58 8.90 -4.45
N GLU A 171 25.29 8.70 -4.72
CA GLU A 171 24.24 8.65 -3.71
C GLU A 171 24.17 7.24 -3.09
N PRO A 172 24.29 7.10 -1.76
CA PRO A 172 24.14 5.80 -1.10
C PRO A 172 22.75 5.22 -1.31
N ALA A 173 22.70 4.05 -1.92
CA ALA A 173 21.44 3.39 -2.24
C ALA A 173 21.43 1.92 -1.81
N THR A 174 20.23 1.41 -1.52
CA THR A 174 19.95 0.00 -1.24
C THR A 174 18.87 -0.49 -2.19
N ALA A 175 19.13 -1.56 -2.93
CA ALA A 175 18.17 -2.19 -3.79
C ALA A 175 17.15 -2.98 -2.94
N VAL A 176 15.86 -2.71 -3.12
CA VAL A 176 14.80 -3.35 -2.34
C VAL A 176 13.76 -4.00 -3.25
N TRP A 177 13.25 -5.15 -2.85
CA TRP A 177 12.09 -5.76 -3.52
C TRP A 177 11.18 -6.45 -2.51
N ILE A 178 9.94 -6.69 -2.95
CA ILE A 178 8.90 -7.33 -2.13
C ILE A 178 8.54 -8.67 -2.74
N GLY A 179 8.49 -9.69 -1.90
CA GLY A 179 8.15 -11.07 -2.30
C GLY A 179 9.37 -11.90 -2.70
N ASN A 180 9.13 -13.04 -3.35
CA ASN A 180 10.11 -14.11 -3.52
C ASN A 180 10.45 -14.42 -5.00
N SER A 181 10.31 -13.44 -5.90
CA SER A 181 10.64 -13.63 -7.32
C SER A 181 12.14 -13.86 -7.55
N PRO A 182 12.57 -15.03 -8.04
CA PRO A 182 13.99 -15.30 -8.34
C PRO A 182 14.56 -14.34 -9.39
N LEU A 183 13.74 -13.93 -10.37
CA LEU A 183 14.16 -12.96 -11.39
C LEU A 183 14.52 -11.62 -10.78
N ILE A 184 13.65 -11.10 -9.89
CA ILE A 184 13.89 -9.80 -9.25
C ILE A 184 15.12 -9.88 -8.34
N ALA A 185 15.26 -10.96 -7.57
CA ALA A 185 16.44 -11.21 -6.74
C ALA A 185 17.74 -11.23 -7.56
N ALA A 186 17.73 -11.89 -8.73
CA ALA A 186 18.88 -11.91 -9.64
C ALA A 186 19.20 -10.53 -10.22
N CYS A 187 18.17 -9.73 -10.55
CA CYS A 187 18.34 -8.33 -10.98
C CYS A 187 18.95 -7.48 -9.86
N ALA A 188 18.42 -7.58 -8.64
CA ALA A 188 18.93 -6.86 -7.48
C ALA A 188 20.40 -7.21 -7.18
N ALA A 189 20.76 -8.49 -7.21
CA ALA A 189 22.13 -8.93 -7.00
C ALA A 189 23.12 -8.34 -8.02
N ARG A 190 22.69 -8.12 -9.27
CA ARG A 190 23.54 -7.53 -10.33
C ARG A 190 23.76 -6.03 -10.17
N THR A 191 23.00 -5.36 -9.32
CA THR A 191 23.21 -3.92 -9.05
C THR A 191 24.50 -3.66 -8.29
N ALA A 192 25.07 -4.66 -7.60
CA ALA A 192 26.18 -4.53 -6.65
C ALA A 192 25.92 -3.54 -5.48
N LEU A 193 24.66 -3.18 -5.25
CA LEU A 193 24.23 -2.43 -4.09
C LEU A 193 23.94 -3.36 -2.90
N PRO A 194 23.94 -2.86 -1.65
CA PRO A 194 23.28 -3.56 -0.56
C PRO A 194 21.84 -3.90 -0.93
N THR A 195 21.33 -5.01 -0.45
CA THR A 195 20.00 -5.50 -0.82
C THR A 195 19.11 -5.68 0.40
N LEU A 196 17.80 -5.44 0.22
CA LEU A 196 16.76 -5.68 1.21
C LEU A 196 15.60 -6.42 0.55
N ASN A 197 15.29 -7.63 1.00
CA ASN A 197 14.11 -8.38 0.52
C ASN A 197 13.03 -8.41 1.59
N ILE A 198 11.89 -7.77 1.32
CA ILE A 198 10.74 -7.74 2.23
C ILE A 198 9.76 -8.85 1.84
N GLY A 199 9.40 -9.69 2.81
CA GLY A 199 8.42 -10.74 2.61
C GLY A 199 6.99 -10.18 2.59
N ARG A 200 6.13 -10.79 1.77
CA ARG A 200 4.68 -10.53 1.76
C ARG A 200 3.92 -11.84 1.67
N GLU A 201 3.12 -12.13 2.67
CA GLU A 201 2.33 -13.35 2.77
C GLU A 201 0.84 -12.99 2.81
N ILE A 202 0.15 -13.31 1.72
CA ILE A 202 -1.30 -13.07 1.59
C ILE A 202 -2.05 -14.16 2.35
N SER A 203 -3.14 -13.77 3.03
CA SER A 203 -3.97 -14.69 3.80
C SER A 203 -4.48 -15.87 2.94
N PRO A 204 -4.32 -17.12 3.38
CA PRO A 204 -4.89 -18.29 2.71
C PRO A 204 -6.42 -18.21 2.57
N VAL A 205 -7.10 -17.55 3.50
CA VAL A 205 -8.57 -17.38 3.50
C VAL A 205 -9.02 -16.62 2.24
N LEU A 206 -8.22 -15.70 1.70
CA LEU A 206 -8.55 -15.01 0.46
C LEU A 206 -8.63 -15.99 -0.73
N PHE A 207 -7.75 -16.98 -0.76
CA PHE A 207 -7.79 -18.00 -1.82
C PHE A 207 -9.00 -18.95 -1.67
N GLU A 208 -9.44 -19.21 -0.45
CA GLU A 208 -10.69 -19.95 -0.22
C GLU A 208 -11.92 -19.15 -0.66
N TYR A 209 -11.94 -17.82 -0.42
CA TYR A 209 -12.98 -16.95 -0.99
C TYR A 209 -12.96 -16.93 -2.52
N ASN A 210 -11.79 -16.94 -3.15
CA ASN A 210 -11.68 -17.04 -4.61
C ASN A 210 -12.31 -18.35 -5.14
N LYS A 211 -12.12 -19.47 -4.44
CA LYS A 211 -12.78 -20.74 -4.79
C LYS A 211 -14.29 -20.70 -4.57
N ALA A 212 -14.77 -19.92 -3.61
CA ALA A 212 -16.19 -19.73 -3.30
C ALA A 212 -16.89 -18.75 -4.26
N GLY A 213 -16.18 -18.18 -5.24
CA GLY A 213 -16.75 -17.31 -6.27
C GLY A 213 -16.57 -15.81 -6.03
N ALA A 214 -15.62 -15.40 -5.18
CA ALA A 214 -15.25 -14.02 -4.98
C ALA A 214 -14.88 -13.31 -6.30
N TYR A 215 -15.07 -11.99 -6.35
CA TYR A 215 -14.50 -11.20 -7.43
C TYR A 215 -12.98 -11.28 -7.44
N ASN A 216 -12.40 -11.37 -8.64
CA ASN A 216 -10.95 -11.41 -8.81
C ASN A 216 -10.52 -10.49 -9.96
N GLY A 217 -9.27 -10.04 -9.94
CA GLY A 217 -8.71 -9.16 -10.97
C GLY A 217 -7.58 -8.27 -10.46
N HIS A 218 -7.24 -7.26 -11.26
CA HIS A 218 -6.17 -6.32 -11.01
C HIS A 218 -6.34 -5.58 -9.68
N ILE A 219 -5.22 -5.33 -9.00
CA ILE A 219 -5.13 -4.49 -7.80
C ILE A 219 -3.98 -3.49 -7.95
N PRO A 220 -4.01 -2.35 -7.25
CA PRO A 220 -2.96 -1.34 -7.33
C PRO A 220 -1.71 -1.77 -6.54
N VAL A 221 -0.97 -2.76 -7.05
CA VAL A 221 0.21 -3.36 -6.37
C VAL A 221 1.27 -2.31 -6.06
N THR A 222 1.48 -1.31 -6.94
CA THR A 222 2.47 -0.26 -6.69
C THR A 222 2.10 0.57 -5.47
N ALA A 223 0.83 0.89 -5.24
CA ALA A 223 0.40 1.59 -4.03
C ALA A 223 0.70 0.77 -2.76
N ILE A 224 0.43 -0.55 -2.80
CA ILE A 224 0.73 -1.44 -1.68
C ILE A 224 2.23 -1.48 -1.42
N ASN A 225 3.03 -1.62 -2.48
CA ASN A 225 4.49 -1.60 -2.37
C ASN A 225 5.00 -0.25 -1.84
N SER A 226 4.41 0.87 -2.26
CA SER A 226 4.77 2.20 -1.73
C SER A 226 4.54 2.28 -0.22
N ALA A 227 3.40 1.78 0.27
CA ALA A 227 3.09 1.76 1.70
C ALA A 227 4.03 0.82 2.49
N ILE A 228 4.36 -0.37 1.95
CA ILE A 228 5.35 -1.28 2.56
C ILE A 228 6.72 -0.59 2.65
N LEU A 229 7.13 0.09 1.59
CA LEU A 229 8.43 0.76 1.54
C LEU A 229 8.48 2.01 2.43
N ALA A 230 7.36 2.71 2.66
CA ALA A 230 7.28 3.79 3.64
C ALA A 230 7.54 3.26 5.06
N VAL A 231 6.92 2.13 5.44
CA VAL A 231 7.22 1.45 6.71
C VAL A 231 8.69 1.04 6.78
N ALA A 232 9.23 0.46 5.72
CA ALA A 232 10.65 0.05 5.66
C ALA A 232 11.59 1.26 5.79
N ALA A 233 11.28 2.39 5.14
CA ALA A 233 12.09 3.60 5.22
C ALA A 233 12.19 4.09 6.65
N VAL A 234 11.08 4.19 7.37
CA VAL A 234 11.08 4.58 8.78
C VAL A 234 11.82 3.57 9.65
N LEU A 235 11.56 2.27 9.44
CA LEU A 235 12.13 1.19 10.25
C LEU A 235 13.65 1.11 10.13
N TYR A 236 14.18 1.13 8.91
CA TYR A 236 15.63 0.99 8.66
C TYR A 236 16.37 2.33 8.56
N GLY A 237 15.66 3.46 8.67
CA GLY A 237 16.27 4.81 8.64
C GLY A 237 16.71 5.22 7.24
N PHE A 238 15.88 5.04 6.24
CA PHE A 238 16.06 5.61 4.91
C PHE A 238 15.31 6.94 4.79
N ASP A 239 15.88 7.87 4.03
CA ASP A 239 15.35 9.22 3.85
C ASP A 239 14.54 9.37 2.56
N THR A 240 14.76 8.47 1.60
CA THR A 240 14.20 8.58 0.26
C THR A 240 13.85 7.21 -0.29
N ILE A 241 12.76 7.14 -1.07
CA ILE A 241 12.39 5.99 -1.89
C ILE A 241 12.37 6.47 -3.34
N ALA A 242 13.29 5.96 -4.17
CA ALA A 242 13.41 6.35 -5.58
C ALA A 242 12.65 5.36 -6.47
N PHE A 243 11.36 5.62 -6.71
CA PHE A 243 10.56 4.85 -7.67
C PHE A 243 10.95 5.15 -9.11
N SER A 244 10.87 4.13 -9.97
CA SER A 244 11.18 4.23 -11.40
C SER A 244 9.90 4.11 -12.23
N ASN A 245 8.93 5.01 -11.95
CA ASN A 245 7.66 5.03 -12.66
C ASN A 245 7.81 5.76 -14.00
N GLU A 246 7.23 5.19 -15.07
CA GLU A 246 7.22 5.83 -16.38
C GLU A 246 6.17 6.94 -16.45
N ARG A 247 6.47 8.03 -17.19
CA ARG A 247 5.52 9.13 -17.43
C ARG A 247 4.23 8.64 -18.10
N SER A 248 4.33 7.64 -18.98
CA SER A 248 3.20 7.00 -19.66
C SER A 248 2.19 6.36 -18.69
N ALA A 249 2.61 6.00 -17.48
CA ALA A 249 1.73 5.45 -16.45
C ALA A 249 0.63 6.43 -15.98
N SER A 250 0.77 7.73 -16.27
CA SER A 250 -0.26 8.73 -15.93
C SER A 250 -1.40 8.81 -16.95
N SER A 251 -1.34 8.06 -18.05
CA SER A 251 -2.35 8.09 -19.11
C SER A 251 -3.38 6.97 -18.95
N ALA A 252 -4.65 7.28 -19.22
CA ALA A 252 -5.70 6.26 -19.27
C ALA A 252 -5.42 5.25 -20.38
N THR A 253 -5.76 3.99 -20.13
CA THR A 253 -5.53 2.86 -21.05
C THR A 253 -6.80 2.35 -21.69
N LEU A 254 -7.96 2.66 -21.11
CA LEU A 254 -9.27 2.33 -21.65
C LEU A 254 -10.32 3.33 -21.14
N GLU A 255 -11.51 3.28 -21.73
CA GLU A 255 -12.69 4.02 -21.28
C GLU A 255 -13.76 3.02 -20.80
N TYR A 256 -14.37 3.29 -19.66
CA TYR A 256 -15.47 2.50 -19.11
C TYR A 256 -16.56 3.41 -18.57
N ASP A 257 -17.77 3.23 -19.10
CA ASP A 257 -18.95 4.01 -18.75
C ASP A 257 -18.70 5.54 -18.82
N GLY A 258 -18.09 5.98 -19.94
CA GLY A 258 -17.77 7.37 -20.23
C GLY A 258 -16.66 7.96 -19.37
N GLN A 259 -15.88 7.13 -18.68
CA GLN A 259 -14.77 7.59 -17.84
C GLN A 259 -13.45 6.92 -18.23
N PRO A 260 -12.34 7.67 -18.19
CA PRO A 260 -11.03 7.11 -18.42
C PRO A 260 -10.63 6.17 -17.26
N VAL A 261 -10.17 4.98 -17.60
CA VAL A 261 -9.63 4.00 -16.64
C VAL A 261 -8.15 3.83 -16.90
N ASN A 262 -7.36 4.00 -15.86
CA ASN A 262 -5.92 3.79 -15.88
C ASN A 262 -5.55 2.61 -14.98
N HIS A 263 -5.21 1.45 -15.58
CA HIS A 263 -4.78 0.28 -14.81
C HIS A 263 -3.45 0.49 -14.07
N GLN A 264 -2.69 1.53 -14.44
CA GLN A 264 -1.44 1.92 -13.79
C GLN A 264 -1.59 3.16 -12.89
N TRP A 265 -2.81 3.52 -12.48
CA TRP A 265 -3.06 4.73 -11.70
C TRP A 265 -2.12 4.88 -10.49
N SER A 266 -1.83 3.77 -9.78
CA SER A 266 -0.91 3.76 -8.65
C SER A 266 0.58 3.94 -9.00
N LYS A 267 0.92 4.04 -10.30
CA LYS A 267 2.24 4.45 -10.79
C LYS A 267 2.23 5.89 -11.34
N GLY A 268 1.04 6.50 -11.45
CA GLY A 268 0.86 7.82 -12.02
C GLY A 268 1.24 8.94 -11.03
N TRP A 269 1.47 10.13 -11.61
CA TRP A 269 1.86 11.32 -10.85
C TRP A 269 0.81 11.75 -9.81
N GLU A 270 -0.48 11.60 -10.12
CA GLU A 270 -1.56 11.93 -9.20
C GLU A 270 -1.47 11.09 -7.90
N PHE A 271 -1.28 9.78 -8.04
CA PHE A 271 -1.10 8.90 -6.88
C PHE A 271 0.13 9.32 -6.06
N GLU A 272 1.25 9.56 -6.73
CA GLU A 272 2.50 9.90 -6.05
C GLU A 272 2.36 11.19 -5.23
N GLN A 273 1.75 12.23 -5.79
CA GLN A 273 1.50 13.48 -5.07
C GLN A 273 0.59 13.29 -3.84
N ARG A 274 -0.53 12.56 -4.01
CA ARG A 274 -1.47 12.30 -2.92
C ARG A 274 -0.84 11.43 -1.82
N PHE A 275 -0.07 10.41 -2.21
CA PHE A 275 0.61 9.53 -1.26
C PHE A 275 1.72 10.26 -0.50
N HIS A 276 2.47 11.14 -1.18
CA HIS A 276 3.50 11.96 -0.55
C HIS A 276 2.92 12.95 0.48
N ALA A 277 1.73 13.49 0.22
CA ALA A 277 1.07 14.39 1.16
C ALA A 277 0.64 13.70 2.47
N LEU A 278 0.40 12.39 2.44
CA LEU A 278 0.04 11.61 3.63
C LEU A 278 1.23 11.21 4.52
N LEU A 279 2.47 11.25 3.99
CA LEU A 279 3.69 10.86 4.70
C LEU A 279 4.37 12.06 5.37
#